data_a65b4f2b7203214778297dada3433b08
#
_entry.id   a65b4f2b7203214778297dada3433b08
#
_cell.length_a   1.000
_cell.length_b   1.000
_cell.length_c   1.000
_cell.angle_alpha   90.00
_cell.angle_beta   90.00
_cell.angle_gamma   90.00
#
_symmetry.space_group_name_H-M   'P 1'
#
loop_
_entity.id
_entity.type
_entity.pdbx_description
1 polymer ?
#
loop_
_entity_poly.entity_id
_entity_poly.type
_entity_poly.pdbx_seq_one_letter_code
_entity_poly.pdbx_strand_id
1 'polypeptide(L)'
;MTKADRRVERTRELLQKALIELIAERGYDAITIQDIVDHASIGRTTFYLHYSSKDELFMSCHEAIMSQFHIGLLHPLSREELLSPETPPEMTLAYRHLEEGRALLYPIFQGKDSQLILRQIRDRSAREIETNLRTIFAGADSTIPLDMLANYLAGAQIALMQWWLEKRRPHTPDNLTQTLHRIQRAAIRDAFGIRDEA
;
A
#
# COMPACT_ATOMS: atom_id res chain seq x y z
N MET A 1 -15.07 -13.88 -19.63
CA MET A 1 -14.95 -14.48 -18.28
C MET A 1 -15.75 -15.77 -18.25
N THR A 2 -15.09 -16.91 -18.05
CA THR A 2 -15.73 -18.24 -18.03
C THR A 2 -16.48 -18.47 -16.70
N LYS A 3 -17.30 -19.54 -16.64
CA LYS A 3 -17.98 -19.93 -15.38
C LYS A 3 -16.96 -20.37 -14.31
N ALA A 4 -15.82 -20.90 -14.74
CA ALA A 4 -14.71 -21.28 -13.86
C ALA A 4 -14.04 -20.05 -13.26
N ASP A 5 -13.75 -19.02 -14.06
CA ASP A 5 -13.12 -17.77 -13.59
C ASP A 5 -13.98 -17.09 -12.52
N ARG A 6 -15.31 -17.04 -12.72
CA ARG A 6 -16.25 -16.46 -11.74
C ARG A 6 -16.26 -17.21 -10.40
N ARG A 7 -16.09 -18.53 -10.43
CA ARG A 7 -16.03 -19.34 -9.22
C ARG A 7 -14.74 -19.10 -8.45
N VAL A 8 -13.62 -18.99 -9.15
CA VAL A 8 -12.30 -18.65 -8.59
C VAL A 8 -12.36 -17.28 -7.92
N GLU A 9 -12.87 -16.28 -8.62
CA GLU A 9 -12.98 -14.91 -8.10
C GLU A 9 -13.85 -14.84 -6.84
N ARG A 10 -15.04 -15.45 -6.88
CA ARG A 10 -15.94 -15.52 -5.72
C ARG A 10 -15.27 -16.19 -4.50
N THR A 11 -14.47 -17.24 -4.72
CA THR A 11 -13.76 -17.90 -3.62
C THR A 11 -12.70 -16.97 -3.01
N ARG A 12 -11.97 -16.23 -3.84
CA ARG A 12 -11.00 -15.22 -3.38
C ARG A 12 -11.67 -14.11 -2.57
N GLU A 13 -12.77 -13.56 -3.06
CA GLU A 13 -13.55 -12.55 -2.35
C GLU A 13 -14.03 -13.03 -0.97
N LEU A 14 -14.53 -14.27 -0.86
CA LEU A 14 -14.97 -14.84 0.40
C LEU A 14 -13.81 -15.00 1.41
N LEU A 15 -12.65 -15.46 0.96
CA LEU A 15 -11.46 -15.61 1.79
C LEU A 15 -10.91 -14.24 2.24
N GLN A 16 -10.86 -13.27 1.34
CA GLN A 16 -10.43 -11.90 1.64
C GLN A 16 -11.36 -11.25 2.66
N LYS A 17 -12.67 -11.34 2.45
CA LYS A 17 -13.68 -10.82 3.38
C LYS A 17 -13.54 -11.45 4.76
N ALA A 18 -13.43 -12.78 4.84
CA ALA A 18 -13.25 -13.51 6.09
C ALA A 18 -12.00 -13.04 6.85
N LEU A 19 -10.86 -12.89 6.16
CA LEU A 19 -9.64 -12.40 6.79
C LEU A 19 -9.81 -10.97 7.33
N ILE A 20 -10.42 -10.08 6.57
CA ILE A 20 -10.65 -8.69 6.95
C ILE A 20 -11.54 -8.61 8.21
N GLU A 21 -12.64 -9.36 8.23
CA GLU A 21 -13.56 -9.39 9.37
C GLU A 21 -12.87 -9.93 10.64
N LEU A 22 -12.10 -11.01 10.51
CA LEU A 22 -11.34 -11.58 11.62
C LEU A 22 -10.22 -10.65 12.12
N ILE A 23 -9.56 -9.90 11.25
CA ILE A 23 -8.56 -8.88 11.65
C ILE A 23 -9.23 -7.81 12.53
N ALA A 24 -10.39 -7.34 12.14
CA ALA A 24 -11.13 -6.33 12.90
C ALA A 24 -11.57 -6.84 14.29
N GLU A 25 -11.88 -8.14 14.42
CA GLU A 25 -12.33 -8.75 15.67
C GLU A 25 -11.19 -9.01 16.67
N ARG A 26 -10.06 -9.55 16.21
CA ARG A 26 -9.03 -10.10 17.11
C ARG A 26 -7.57 -9.85 16.68
N GLY A 27 -7.38 -9.03 15.65
CA GLY A 27 -6.04 -8.69 15.12
C GLY A 27 -5.43 -9.82 14.29
N TYR A 28 -4.45 -9.46 13.42
CA TYR A 28 -3.87 -10.37 12.44
C TYR A 28 -3.15 -11.58 13.05
N ASP A 29 -2.36 -11.36 14.11
CA ASP A 29 -1.49 -12.39 14.69
C ASP A 29 -2.28 -13.57 15.31
N ALA A 30 -3.47 -13.29 15.84
CA ALA A 30 -4.33 -14.28 16.48
C ALA A 30 -5.10 -15.17 15.48
N ILE A 31 -5.00 -14.91 14.18
CA ILE A 31 -5.76 -15.59 13.14
C ILE A 31 -4.95 -16.73 12.53
N THR A 32 -5.55 -17.92 12.47
CA THR A 32 -5.02 -19.08 11.76
C THR A 32 -5.71 -19.27 10.40
N ILE A 33 -5.09 -20.05 9.51
CA ILE A 33 -5.76 -20.45 8.26
C ILE A 33 -7.07 -21.21 8.54
N GLN A 34 -7.12 -21.98 9.63
CA GLN A 34 -8.34 -22.71 10.01
C GLN A 34 -9.48 -21.73 10.33
N ASP A 35 -9.20 -20.68 11.09
CA ASP A 35 -10.19 -19.65 11.39
C ASP A 35 -10.77 -19.01 10.12
N ILE A 36 -9.89 -18.72 9.15
CA ILE A 36 -10.29 -18.08 7.89
C ILE A 36 -11.21 -18.99 7.07
N VAL A 37 -10.85 -20.28 6.93
CA VAL A 37 -11.65 -21.21 6.11
C VAL A 37 -12.98 -21.55 6.76
N ASP A 38 -13.02 -21.64 8.10
CA ASP A 38 -14.24 -21.85 8.87
C ASP A 38 -15.18 -20.64 8.74
N HIS A 39 -14.63 -19.42 8.91
CA HIS A 39 -15.39 -18.17 8.76
C HIS A 39 -15.93 -17.99 7.32
N ALA A 40 -15.11 -18.31 6.30
CA ALA A 40 -15.50 -18.24 4.90
C ALA A 40 -16.42 -19.40 4.46
N SER A 41 -16.63 -20.43 5.29
CA SER A 41 -17.31 -21.70 4.92
C SER A 41 -16.67 -22.35 3.70
N ILE A 42 -15.34 -22.38 3.64
CA ILE A 42 -14.54 -22.92 2.52
C ILE A 42 -13.64 -24.04 3.07
N GLY A 43 -13.44 -25.10 2.27
CA GLY A 43 -12.53 -26.18 2.65
C GLY A 43 -11.05 -25.75 2.62
N ARG A 44 -10.25 -26.26 3.57
CA ARG A 44 -8.82 -25.98 3.66
C ARG A 44 -8.05 -26.30 2.39
N THR A 45 -8.40 -27.36 1.69
CA THR A 45 -7.84 -27.72 0.38
C THR A 45 -8.10 -26.63 -0.64
N THR A 46 -9.31 -26.06 -0.64
CA THR A 46 -9.67 -24.95 -1.53
C THR A 46 -8.88 -23.69 -1.23
N PHE A 47 -8.61 -23.41 0.05
CA PHE A 47 -7.70 -22.30 0.42
C PHE A 47 -6.35 -22.44 -0.27
N TYR A 48 -5.71 -23.62 -0.16
CA TYR A 48 -4.38 -23.85 -0.74
C TYR A 48 -4.35 -23.92 -2.27
N LEU A 49 -5.50 -23.99 -2.94
CA LEU A 49 -5.59 -23.79 -4.40
C LEU A 49 -5.46 -22.31 -4.81
N HIS A 50 -5.70 -21.39 -3.87
CA HIS A 50 -5.70 -19.95 -4.13
C HIS A 50 -4.54 -19.21 -3.47
N TYR A 51 -4.12 -19.64 -2.28
CA TYR A 51 -3.11 -18.97 -1.45
C TYR A 51 -2.24 -20.01 -0.74
N SER A 52 -0.93 -19.79 -0.75
CA SER A 52 0.04 -20.67 -0.07
C SER A 52 0.13 -20.37 1.44
N SER A 53 -0.27 -19.16 1.86
CA SER A 53 -0.16 -18.71 3.24
C SER A 53 -1.21 -17.65 3.59
N LYS A 54 -1.36 -17.37 4.89
CA LYS A 54 -2.16 -16.25 5.40
C LYS A 54 -1.61 -14.91 4.90
N ASP A 55 -0.30 -14.78 4.83
CA ASP A 55 0.37 -13.56 4.38
C ASP A 55 0.11 -13.29 2.90
N GLU A 56 0.09 -14.33 2.06
CA GLU A 56 -0.26 -14.18 0.64
C GLU A 56 -1.72 -13.73 0.46
N LEU A 57 -2.65 -14.31 1.23
CA LEU A 57 -4.03 -13.86 1.24
C LEU A 57 -4.12 -12.40 1.69
N PHE A 58 -3.39 -12.02 2.74
CA PHE A 58 -3.35 -10.63 3.23
C PHE A 58 -2.82 -9.68 2.16
N MET A 59 -1.73 -10.02 1.50
CA MET A 59 -1.17 -9.21 0.40
C MET A 59 -2.17 -9.07 -0.74
N SER A 60 -2.93 -10.11 -1.04
CA SER A 60 -4.03 -10.05 -2.02
C SER A 60 -5.16 -9.10 -1.58
N CYS A 61 -5.52 -9.06 -0.29
CA CYS A 61 -6.46 -8.06 0.25
C CYS A 61 -5.91 -6.65 0.10
N HIS A 62 -4.64 -6.45 0.44
CA HIS A 62 -3.95 -5.17 0.29
C HIS A 62 -3.97 -4.69 -1.16
N GLU A 63 -3.66 -5.56 -2.12
CA GLU A 63 -3.72 -5.25 -3.55
C GLU A 63 -5.13 -4.84 -4.00
N ALA A 64 -6.14 -5.59 -3.58
CA ALA A 64 -7.53 -5.29 -3.93
C ALA A 64 -7.96 -3.92 -3.39
N ILE A 65 -7.61 -3.59 -2.15
CA ILE A 65 -7.88 -2.28 -1.53
C ILE A 65 -7.12 -1.19 -2.29
N MET A 66 -5.83 -1.37 -2.53
CA MET A 66 -5.01 -0.39 -3.26
C MET A 66 -5.55 -0.13 -4.66
N SER A 67 -5.95 -1.19 -5.38
CA SER A 67 -6.52 -1.08 -6.72
C SER A 67 -7.90 -0.40 -6.72
N GLN A 68 -8.76 -0.76 -5.77
CA GLN A 68 -10.12 -0.21 -5.68
C GLN A 68 -10.13 1.30 -5.42
N PHE A 69 -9.22 1.77 -4.59
CA PHE A 69 -9.15 3.18 -4.20
C PHE A 69 -8.10 3.96 -5.00
N HIS A 70 -7.48 3.36 -6.01
CA HIS A 70 -6.32 3.94 -6.71
C HIS A 70 -5.24 4.41 -5.72
N ILE A 71 -5.19 3.76 -4.55
CA ILE A 71 -4.19 3.96 -3.52
C ILE A 71 -2.92 3.17 -3.92
N GLY A 72 -2.43 3.38 -5.10
CA GLY A 72 -1.02 3.11 -5.31
C GLY A 72 -0.26 4.09 -4.41
N LEU A 73 0.68 3.60 -3.62
CA LEU A 73 1.63 4.45 -2.90
C LEU A 73 2.30 5.41 -3.89
N LEU A 74 2.20 5.05 -5.16
CA LEU A 74 2.34 5.88 -6.33
C LEU A 74 1.33 5.33 -7.35
N HIS A 75 0.11 5.81 -7.37
CA HIS A 75 -0.60 5.91 -8.63
C HIS A 75 0.48 6.37 -9.63
N PRO A 76 0.59 5.80 -10.84
CA PRO A 76 1.60 6.26 -11.80
C PRO A 76 1.32 7.74 -12.09
N LEU A 77 1.84 8.57 -11.17
CA LEU A 77 1.79 10.01 -11.34
C LEU A 77 2.59 10.31 -12.59
N SER A 78 2.07 11.16 -13.43
CA SER A 78 2.82 11.71 -14.56
C SER A 78 4.04 12.50 -14.04
N ARG A 79 5.00 12.77 -14.91
CA ARG A 79 6.14 13.62 -14.55
C ARG A 79 5.68 14.99 -14.05
N GLU A 80 4.63 15.54 -14.67
CA GLU A 80 4.06 16.84 -14.31
C GLU A 80 3.49 16.81 -12.88
N GLU A 81 2.69 15.81 -12.53
CA GLU A 81 2.12 15.64 -11.20
C GLU A 81 3.19 15.42 -10.12
N LEU A 82 4.21 14.59 -10.40
CA LEU A 82 5.33 14.38 -9.48
C LEU A 82 6.13 15.65 -9.18
N LEU A 83 6.26 16.52 -10.17
CA LEU A 83 7.05 17.76 -10.08
C LEU A 83 6.21 18.98 -9.73
N SER A 84 4.88 18.88 -9.78
CA SER A 84 3.96 19.96 -9.40
C SER A 84 4.13 20.36 -7.93
N PRO A 85 4.07 21.65 -7.59
CA PRO A 85 3.95 22.10 -6.21
C PRO A 85 2.60 21.71 -5.57
N GLU A 86 1.59 21.43 -6.39
CA GLU A 86 0.26 21.04 -5.96
C GLU A 86 0.21 19.55 -5.67
N THR A 87 -0.46 19.19 -4.57
CA THR A 87 -0.64 17.79 -4.20
C THR A 87 -1.67 17.14 -5.12
N PRO A 88 -1.36 16.01 -5.78
CA PRO A 88 -2.34 15.29 -6.57
C PRO A 88 -3.57 14.90 -5.73
N PRO A 89 -4.80 15.18 -6.20
CA PRO A 89 -6.04 14.92 -5.44
C PRO A 89 -6.18 13.45 -5.02
N GLU A 90 -5.67 12.52 -5.84
CA GLU A 90 -5.70 11.08 -5.59
C GLU A 90 -4.90 10.70 -4.34
N MET A 91 -3.79 11.38 -4.07
CA MET A 91 -3.02 11.17 -2.83
C MET A 91 -3.86 11.53 -1.60
N THR A 92 -4.54 12.67 -1.65
CA THR A 92 -5.40 13.10 -0.53
C THR A 92 -6.58 12.16 -0.34
N LEU A 93 -7.23 11.74 -1.43
CA LEU A 93 -8.31 10.77 -1.39
C LEU A 93 -7.87 9.45 -0.76
N ALA A 94 -6.70 8.95 -1.14
CA ALA A 94 -6.09 7.75 -0.59
C ALA A 94 -5.96 7.84 0.95
N TYR A 95 -5.41 8.92 1.47
CA TYR A 95 -5.23 9.10 2.91
C TYR A 95 -6.55 9.33 3.67
N ARG A 96 -7.58 9.91 3.04
CA ARG A 96 -8.94 9.96 3.60
C ARG A 96 -9.53 8.56 3.76
N HIS A 97 -9.39 7.70 2.76
CA HIS A 97 -9.82 6.30 2.85
C HIS A 97 -9.05 5.50 3.92
N LEU A 98 -7.74 5.74 4.05
CA LEU A 98 -6.94 5.16 5.14
C LEU A 98 -7.45 5.64 6.51
N GLU A 99 -7.88 6.88 6.61
CA GLU A 99 -8.50 7.43 7.82
C GLU A 99 -9.83 6.76 8.15
N GLU A 100 -10.70 6.60 7.17
CA GLU A 100 -11.99 5.91 7.30
C GLU A 100 -11.80 4.44 7.67
N GLY A 101 -10.85 3.76 7.02
CA GLY A 101 -10.50 2.36 7.26
C GLY A 101 -9.59 2.12 8.47
N ARG A 102 -9.29 3.12 9.29
CA ARG A 102 -8.32 3.03 10.39
C ARG A 102 -8.60 1.89 11.36
N ALA A 103 -9.87 1.66 11.71
CA ALA A 103 -10.24 0.61 12.66
C ALA A 103 -9.80 -0.79 12.17
N LEU A 104 -9.79 -0.98 10.86
CA LEU A 104 -9.34 -2.20 10.20
C LEU A 104 -7.81 -2.24 10.03
N LEU A 105 -7.21 -1.12 9.66
CA LEU A 105 -5.79 -1.04 9.32
C LEU A 105 -4.89 -0.98 10.57
N TYR A 106 -5.33 -0.27 11.61
CA TYR A 106 -4.51 -0.07 12.81
C TYR A 106 -4.07 -1.36 13.50
N PRO A 107 -4.92 -2.40 13.68
CA PRO A 107 -4.49 -3.68 14.26
C PRO A 107 -3.38 -4.38 13.47
N ILE A 108 -3.32 -4.13 12.15
CA ILE A 108 -2.28 -4.69 11.28
C ILE A 108 -0.89 -4.15 11.64
N PHE A 109 -0.82 -2.92 12.14
CA PHE A 109 0.45 -2.27 12.50
C PHE A 109 0.92 -2.57 13.93
N GLN A 110 0.10 -3.23 14.76
CA GLN A 110 0.39 -3.45 16.19
C GLN A 110 0.94 -4.85 16.52
N GLY A 111 0.81 -5.82 15.61
CA GLY A 111 1.20 -7.21 15.84
C GLY A 111 2.71 -7.46 15.65
N LYS A 112 3.21 -8.57 16.20
CA LYS A 112 4.60 -9.00 16.01
C LYS A 112 4.87 -9.44 14.56
N ASP A 113 3.90 -10.14 13.95
CA ASP A 113 3.97 -10.59 12.56
C ASP A 113 3.75 -9.44 11.56
N SER A 114 3.20 -8.32 12.05
CA SER A 114 3.01 -7.08 11.26
C SER A 114 4.31 -6.57 10.65
N GLN A 115 5.45 -6.81 11.29
CA GLN A 115 6.76 -6.39 10.78
C GLN A 115 7.10 -7.08 9.46
N LEU A 116 6.75 -8.35 9.30
CA LEU A 116 6.97 -9.07 8.04
C LEU A 116 6.08 -8.52 6.92
N ILE A 117 4.81 -8.27 7.24
CA ILE A 117 3.85 -7.69 6.29
C ILE A 117 4.28 -6.29 5.86
N LEU A 118 4.63 -5.43 6.81
CA LEU A 118 5.09 -4.07 6.51
C LEU A 118 6.37 -4.07 5.67
N ARG A 119 7.27 -5.02 5.93
CA ARG A 119 8.45 -5.23 5.09
C ARG A 119 8.06 -5.61 3.67
N GLN A 120 7.15 -6.56 3.48
CA GLN A 120 6.68 -6.97 2.14
C GLN A 120 6.02 -5.82 1.40
N ILE A 121 5.16 -5.04 2.07
CA ILE A 121 4.52 -3.86 1.51
C ILE A 121 5.58 -2.84 1.09
N ARG A 122 6.54 -2.53 1.96
CA ARG A 122 7.62 -1.59 1.67
C ARG A 122 8.46 -2.05 0.48
N ASP A 123 8.90 -3.32 0.48
CA ASP A 123 9.78 -3.85 -0.56
C ASP A 123 9.06 -3.90 -1.92
N ARG A 124 7.74 -4.14 -1.91
CA ARG A 124 6.90 -4.06 -3.12
C ARG A 124 6.77 -2.62 -3.59
N SER A 125 6.39 -1.71 -2.70
CA SER A 125 6.26 -0.28 -3.02
C SER A 125 7.57 0.31 -3.56
N ALA A 126 8.72 -0.08 -3.00
CA ALA A 126 10.01 0.35 -3.49
C ALA A 126 10.25 -0.10 -4.95
N ARG A 127 9.92 -1.36 -5.29
CA ARG A 127 10.04 -1.84 -6.68
C ARG A 127 9.10 -1.11 -7.64
N GLU A 128 7.89 -0.82 -7.23
CA GLU A 128 6.92 -0.07 -8.04
C GLU A 128 7.40 1.38 -8.25
N ILE A 129 7.89 2.04 -7.20
CA ILE A 129 8.49 3.37 -7.27
C ILE A 129 9.68 3.39 -8.24
N GLU A 130 10.61 2.46 -8.08
CA GLU A 130 11.78 2.36 -8.95
C GLU A 130 11.37 2.21 -10.42
N THR A 131 10.43 1.31 -10.71
CA THR A 131 9.93 1.06 -12.06
C THR A 131 9.28 2.31 -12.65
N ASN A 132 8.45 3.01 -11.86
CA ASN A 132 7.79 4.23 -12.29
C ASN A 132 8.78 5.36 -12.54
N LEU A 133 9.76 5.57 -11.65
CA LEU A 133 10.79 6.59 -11.84
C LEU A 133 11.64 6.31 -13.09
N ARG A 134 12.01 5.06 -13.35
CA ARG A 134 12.71 4.67 -14.58
C ARG A 134 11.90 4.97 -15.83
N THR A 135 10.59 4.78 -15.79
CA THR A 135 9.69 5.05 -16.92
C THR A 135 9.48 6.55 -17.13
N ILE A 136 9.19 7.28 -16.05
CA ILE A 136 8.85 8.71 -16.09
C ILE A 136 10.07 9.57 -16.46
N PHE A 137 11.26 9.19 -16.00
CA PHE A 137 12.51 9.88 -16.25
C PHE A 137 13.41 9.12 -17.23
N ALA A 138 12.81 8.37 -18.17
CA ALA A 138 13.57 7.62 -19.16
C ALA A 138 14.55 8.55 -19.93
N GLY A 139 15.83 8.16 -19.96
CA GLY A 139 16.90 8.93 -20.59
C GLY A 139 17.47 10.09 -19.76
N ALA A 140 17.00 10.30 -18.54
CA ALA A 140 17.62 11.22 -17.58
C ALA A 140 18.53 10.47 -16.61
N ASP A 141 19.70 11.03 -16.33
CA ASP A 141 20.62 10.49 -15.32
C ASP A 141 20.18 10.95 -13.93
N SER A 142 20.20 10.01 -13.00
CA SER A 142 19.96 10.28 -11.58
C SER A 142 21.28 10.36 -10.83
N THR A 143 21.45 11.36 -9.99
CA THR A 143 22.60 11.52 -9.09
C THR A 143 22.58 10.56 -7.92
N ILE A 144 21.40 9.97 -7.61
CA ILE A 144 21.17 8.98 -6.57
C ILE A 144 20.77 7.66 -7.23
N PRO A 145 21.34 6.49 -6.84
CA PRO A 145 20.85 5.20 -7.33
C PRO A 145 19.35 5.04 -7.14
N LEU A 146 18.62 4.68 -8.19
CA LEU A 146 17.15 4.67 -8.18
C LEU A 146 16.55 3.68 -7.18
N ASP A 147 17.21 2.55 -6.96
CA ASP A 147 16.83 1.58 -5.92
C ASP A 147 16.95 2.18 -4.51
N MET A 148 17.99 2.97 -4.25
CA MET A 148 18.16 3.68 -2.97
C MET A 148 17.08 4.75 -2.79
N LEU A 149 16.83 5.58 -3.81
CA LEU A 149 15.78 6.61 -3.77
C LEU A 149 14.40 5.97 -3.55
N ALA A 150 14.09 4.90 -4.27
CA ALA A 150 12.82 4.19 -4.15
C ALA A 150 12.62 3.58 -2.75
N ASN A 151 13.66 2.95 -2.18
CA ASN A 151 13.61 2.43 -0.81
C ASN A 151 13.42 3.54 0.23
N TYR A 152 14.09 4.67 0.06
CA TYR A 152 13.91 5.85 0.91
C TYR A 152 12.46 6.36 0.88
N LEU A 153 11.92 6.58 -0.33
CA LEU A 153 10.56 7.08 -0.53
C LEU A 153 9.51 6.13 0.06
N ALA A 154 9.61 4.83 -0.24
CA ALA A 154 8.70 3.81 0.29
C ALA A 154 8.79 3.70 1.81
N GLY A 155 10.01 3.68 2.35
CA GLY A 155 10.23 3.59 3.79
C GLY A 155 9.70 4.79 4.55
N ALA A 156 9.99 6.00 4.07
CA ALA A 156 9.53 7.24 4.68
C ALA A 156 7.99 7.35 4.67
N GLN A 157 7.36 6.97 3.57
CA GLN A 157 5.91 7.01 3.43
C GLN A 157 5.21 6.03 4.38
N ILE A 158 5.69 4.79 4.47
CA ILE A 158 5.12 3.78 5.35
C ILE A 158 5.32 4.18 6.82
N ALA A 159 6.50 4.66 7.19
CA ALA A 159 6.77 5.12 8.54
C ALA A 159 5.87 6.31 8.93
N LEU A 160 5.67 7.27 8.04
CA LEU A 160 4.79 8.41 8.27
C LEU A 160 3.33 7.99 8.40
N MET A 161 2.87 7.07 7.55
CA MET A 161 1.53 6.50 7.61
C MET A 161 1.29 5.76 8.93
N GLN A 162 2.23 4.90 9.36
CA GLN A 162 2.15 4.20 10.65
C GLN A 162 2.06 5.19 11.81
N TRP A 163 2.98 6.14 11.88
CA TRP A 163 2.99 7.18 12.91
C TRP A 163 1.66 7.94 12.97
N TRP A 164 1.11 8.30 11.81
CA TRP A 164 -0.15 9.05 11.73
C TRP A 164 -1.36 8.20 12.17
N LEU A 165 -1.40 6.92 11.81
CA LEU A 165 -2.44 6.00 12.25
C LEU A 165 -2.36 5.68 13.75
N GLU A 166 -1.15 5.62 14.34
CA GLU A 166 -0.92 5.37 15.76
C GLU A 166 -1.32 6.55 16.63
N LYS A 167 -0.95 7.74 16.24
CA LYS A 167 -1.29 8.97 16.97
C LYS A 167 -2.76 9.32 16.81
N ARG A 168 -3.31 10.07 17.76
CA ARG A 168 -4.70 10.56 17.68
C ARG A 168 -4.83 11.70 16.66
N ARG A 169 -4.30 11.50 15.45
CA ARG A 169 -4.42 12.36 14.26
C ARG A 169 -4.02 13.81 14.52
N PRO A 170 -2.75 14.10 14.73
CA PRO A 170 -2.29 15.47 14.91
C PRO A 170 -2.48 16.33 13.64
N HIS A 171 -2.72 15.69 12.48
CA HIS A 171 -2.84 16.32 11.18
C HIS A 171 -3.99 15.74 10.37
N THR A 172 -4.65 16.58 9.58
CA THR A 172 -5.66 16.14 8.59
C THR A 172 -4.99 15.37 7.44
N PRO A 173 -5.74 14.51 6.71
CA PRO A 173 -5.24 13.87 5.49
C PRO A 173 -4.64 14.88 4.50
N ASP A 174 -5.30 16.02 4.31
CA ASP A 174 -4.83 17.08 3.39
C ASP A 174 -3.46 17.65 3.80
N ASN A 175 -3.29 17.96 5.10
CA ASN A 175 -2.02 18.47 5.62
C ASN A 175 -0.90 17.44 5.53
N LEU A 176 -1.23 16.17 5.83
CA LEU A 176 -0.28 15.07 5.77
C LEU A 176 0.20 14.83 4.33
N THR A 177 -0.73 14.74 3.38
CA THR A 177 -0.40 14.48 1.96
C THR A 177 0.34 15.65 1.32
N GLN A 178 -0.03 16.89 1.64
CA GLN A 178 0.69 18.07 1.18
C GLN A 178 2.15 18.06 1.66
N THR A 179 2.36 17.74 2.93
CA THR A 179 3.72 17.66 3.49
C THR A 179 4.51 16.52 2.87
N LEU A 180 3.90 15.35 2.73
CA LEU A 180 4.54 14.17 2.13
C LEU A 180 4.92 14.44 0.67
N HIS A 181 3.98 14.94 -0.14
CA HIS A 181 4.22 15.27 -1.54
C HIS A 181 5.37 16.28 -1.70
N ARG A 182 5.38 17.33 -0.89
CA ARG A 182 6.45 18.33 -0.90
C ARG A 182 7.83 17.72 -0.64
N ILE A 183 7.94 16.81 0.34
CA ILE A 183 9.20 16.15 0.69
C ILE A 183 9.64 15.19 -0.43
N GLN A 184 8.71 14.37 -0.94
CA GLN A 184 8.98 13.42 -2.03
C GLN A 184 9.40 14.16 -3.31
N ARG A 185 8.67 15.21 -3.66
CA ARG A 185 9.00 16.06 -4.81
C ARG A 185 10.42 16.65 -4.69
N ALA A 186 10.78 17.16 -3.51
CA ALA A 186 12.11 17.71 -3.28
C ALA A 186 13.20 16.65 -3.48
N ALA A 187 13.01 15.45 -2.93
CA ALA A 187 13.97 14.36 -3.10
C ALA A 187 14.10 13.89 -4.56
N ILE A 188 12.98 13.80 -5.30
CA ILE A 188 12.98 13.43 -6.72
C ILE A 188 13.68 14.53 -7.55
N ARG A 189 13.37 15.80 -7.31
CA ARG A 189 13.99 16.93 -8.03
C ARG A 189 15.50 16.95 -7.82
N ASP A 190 15.95 16.77 -6.59
CA ASP A 190 17.38 16.72 -6.26
C ASP A 190 18.07 15.55 -6.98
N ALA A 191 17.47 14.36 -6.92
CA ALA A 191 18.01 13.17 -7.56
C ALA A 191 18.19 13.32 -9.09
N PHE A 192 17.30 14.04 -9.75
CA PHE A 192 17.36 14.27 -11.21
C PHE A 192 17.90 15.64 -11.60
N GLY A 193 18.48 16.40 -10.67
CA GLY A 193 19.08 17.71 -10.94
C GLY A 193 18.10 18.75 -11.46
N ILE A 194 16.79 18.61 -11.18
CA ILE A 194 15.73 19.50 -11.63
C ILE A 194 15.69 20.75 -10.75
N ARG A 195 16.10 21.88 -11.27
CA ARG A 195 16.05 23.16 -10.56
C ARG A 195 14.72 23.88 -10.83
N ASP A 196 14.26 24.70 -9.87
CA ASP A 196 13.17 25.64 -10.15
C ASP A 196 13.65 26.64 -11.21
N GLU A 197 12.85 26.85 -12.24
CA GLU A 197 13.10 28.01 -13.13
C GLU A 197 12.89 29.26 -12.28
N ALA A 198 13.91 30.10 -12.24
CA ALA A 198 13.95 31.33 -11.47
C ALA A 198 12.97 32.38 -12.00
#